data_c46a2b59af1439c96d7f59cec0c847c7
#
_entry.id   c46a2b59af1439c96d7f59cec0c847c7
#
_cell.length_a   1.000
_cell.length_b   1.000
_cell.length_c   1.000
_cell.angle_alpha   90.00
_cell.angle_beta   90.00
_cell.angle_gamma   90.00
#
_symmetry.space_group_name_H-M   'P 1'
#
loop_
_entity.id
_entity.type
_entity.pdbx_description
1 polymer ?
#
loop_
_entity_poly.entity_id
_entity_poly.type
_entity_poly.pdbx_seq_one_letter_code
_entity_poly.pdbx_strand_id
1 'polypeptide(L)'
;MNSQSVPENEAMQDKLTPEEQEQTTSSADATAPEQDEVAALQAALEASKDQYVRLMAEFENFRKRTAKERLELFQTAGKDIIQSLLEVVDDMHRAEQQIEAAADVQALKEGVALVFSKLKSTLQHKGVKEMEAKGMEFNPDLHEAITEIPAPTEELKGKVVDVLERGYYMNDKLIRFAKVVVGK
;
A
#
# COMPACT_ATOMS: atom_id res chain seq x y z
N MET A 1 -13.57 -4.26 -54.51
CA MET A 1 -12.64 -4.84 -55.49
C MET A 1 -12.04 -6.08 -54.84
N ASN A 2 -12.34 -7.09 -55.22
CA ASN A 2 -12.53 -8.28 -56.05
C ASN A 2 -12.67 -9.47 -55.11
N SER A 3 -13.80 -10.16 -55.01
CA SER A 3 -14.43 -11.07 -56.02
C SER A 3 -13.65 -12.34 -56.31
N GLN A 4 -14.39 -13.43 -56.14
CA GLN A 4 -14.34 -14.71 -56.89
C GLN A 4 -13.52 -15.81 -56.27
N SER A 5 -13.97 -17.06 -56.27
CA SER A 5 -15.20 -17.77 -56.69
C SER A 5 -15.00 -19.25 -56.43
N VAL A 6 -16.06 -19.91 -56.10
CA VAL A 6 -16.23 -21.38 -56.08
C VAL A 6 -16.02 -21.92 -57.49
N PRO A 7 -15.61 -23.22 -57.68
CA PRO A 7 -16.58 -24.06 -58.39
C PRO A 7 -16.82 -25.46 -57.79
N GLU A 8 -18.10 -25.84 -57.97
CA GLU A 8 -18.62 -27.20 -58.00
C GLU A 8 -18.00 -28.05 -59.10
N ASN A 9 -17.97 -29.35 -58.89
CA ASN A 9 -18.32 -30.33 -59.94
C ASN A 9 -18.55 -31.71 -59.30
N GLU A 10 -19.77 -32.21 -59.27
CA GLU A 10 -20.52 -33.17 -60.03
C GLU A 10 -19.83 -34.54 -60.20
N ALA A 11 -20.51 -35.51 -59.64
CA ALA A 11 -21.04 -36.76 -60.11
C ALA A 11 -20.21 -37.69 -60.99
N MET A 12 -20.09 -38.88 -60.50
CA MET A 12 -20.27 -40.09 -61.41
C MET A 12 -20.73 -41.30 -60.61
N GLN A 13 -21.90 -41.74 -60.92
CA GLN A 13 -22.48 -43.07 -60.66
C GLN A 13 -21.77 -44.12 -61.49
N ASP A 14 -21.52 -45.32 -60.96
CA ASP A 14 -21.93 -46.57 -61.63
C ASP A 14 -21.79 -47.81 -60.72
N LYS A 15 -22.90 -48.52 -60.59
CA LYS A 15 -23.26 -49.92 -60.64
C LYS A 15 -22.49 -51.04 -59.88
N LEU A 16 -23.26 -51.69 -59.00
CA LEU A 16 -23.74 -53.11 -58.98
C LEU A 16 -22.64 -54.21 -58.94
N THR A 17 -22.67 -55.21 -58.07
CA THR A 17 -23.63 -56.15 -57.48
C THR A 17 -22.87 -57.12 -56.53
N PRO A 18 -23.51 -58.13 -55.95
CA PRO A 18 -23.51 -58.37 -54.48
C PRO A 18 -22.81 -59.72 -54.14
N GLU A 19 -22.97 -60.07 -52.86
CA GLU A 19 -22.59 -61.35 -52.22
C GLU A 19 -21.21 -61.33 -51.53
N GLU A 20 -21.21 -61.23 -50.20
CA GLU A 20 -21.24 -62.42 -49.32
C GLU A 20 -21.54 -61.98 -47.88
N GLN A 21 -22.51 -62.63 -47.30
CA GLN A 21 -22.81 -62.70 -45.89
C GLN A 21 -21.66 -63.40 -45.18
N GLU A 22 -21.17 -62.90 -44.12
CA GLU A 22 -21.02 -63.68 -42.86
C GLU A 22 -20.49 -62.83 -41.70
N GLN A 23 -21.19 -63.01 -40.63
CA GLN A 23 -20.78 -62.89 -39.23
C GLN A 23 -20.51 -61.52 -38.63
N THR A 24 -21.62 -60.91 -38.28
CA THR A 24 -21.74 -60.06 -37.09
C THR A 24 -21.73 -60.94 -35.83
N THR A 25 -20.67 -60.87 -35.09
CA THR A 25 -20.76 -61.12 -33.63
C THR A 25 -19.69 -60.30 -32.91
N SER A 26 -20.18 -59.57 -31.93
CA SER A 26 -19.41 -59.11 -30.76
C SER A 26 -18.49 -57.89 -30.92
N SER A 27 -19.08 -56.70 -30.86
CA SER A 27 -18.40 -55.52 -30.37
C SER A 27 -19.37 -54.57 -29.59
N ALA A 28 -20.26 -55.17 -28.79
CA ALA A 28 -21.19 -54.38 -27.98
C ALA A 28 -20.80 -54.31 -26.48
N ASP A 29 -19.64 -54.85 -26.10
CA ASP A 29 -19.23 -54.89 -24.67
C ASP A 29 -17.99 -54.07 -24.31
N ALA A 30 -17.41 -53.34 -25.23
CA ALA A 30 -16.24 -52.50 -24.96
C ALA A 30 -16.55 -51.00 -24.81
N THR A 31 -17.78 -50.58 -25.10
CA THR A 31 -18.16 -49.15 -25.08
C THR A 31 -18.80 -48.69 -23.74
N ALA A 32 -19.23 -49.61 -22.91
CA ALA A 32 -19.84 -49.27 -21.61
C ALA A 32 -18.84 -48.65 -20.58
N PRO A 33 -17.63 -49.22 -20.39
CA PRO A 33 -16.67 -48.65 -19.42
C PRO A 33 -16.12 -47.26 -19.83
N GLU A 34 -15.95 -47.03 -21.12
CA GLU A 34 -15.49 -45.72 -21.62
C GLU A 34 -16.56 -44.61 -21.47
N GLN A 35 -17.83 -44.98 -21.62
CA GLN A 35 -18.93 -44.01 -21.43
C GLN A 35 -19.11 -43.62 -19.93
N ASP A 36 -18.93 -44.56 -19.01
CA ASP A 36 -18.97 -44.32 -17.58
C ASP A 36 -17.79 -43.48 -17.12
N GLU A 37 -16.60 -43.68 -17.69
CA GLU A 37 -15.41 -42.89 -17.41
C GLU A 37 -15.58 -41.45 -17.92
N VAL A 38 -16.10 -41.26 -19.14
CA VAL A 38 -16.41 -39.92 -19.67
C VAL A 38 -17.45 -39.18 -18.84
N ALA A 39 -18.51 -39.88 -18.38
CA ALA A 39 -19.52 -39.29 -17.52
C ALA A 39 -18.93 -38.86 -16.14
N ALA A 40 -18.07 -39.69 -15.57
CA ALA A 40 -17.38 -39.37 -14.32
C ALA A 40 -16.43 -38.16 -14.47
N LEU A 41 -15.68 -38.07 -15.56
CA LEU A 41 -14.81 -36.94 -15.86
C LEU A 41 -15.60 -35.66 -16.13
N GLN A 42 -16.75 -35.76 -16.81
CA GLN A 42 -17.63 -34.60 -17.01
C GLN A 42 -18.20 -34.09 -15.67
N ALA A 43 -18.67 -34.99 -14.80
CA ALA A 43 -19.16 -34.62 -13.47
C ALA A 43 -18.05 -33.97 -12.60
N ALA A 44 -16.83 -34.51 -12.66
CA ALA A 44 -15.68 -33.94 -11.97
C ALA A 44 -15.31 -32.54 -12.53
N LEU A 45 -15.41 -32.37 -13.84
CA LEU A 45 -15.15 -31.08 -14.50
C LEU A 45 -16.21 -30.03 -14.08
N GLU A 46 -17.48 -30.40 -14.04
CA GLU A 46 -18.56 -29.50 -13.59
C GLU A 46 -18.39 -29.12 -12.12
N ALA A 47 -18.11 -30.10 -11.25
CA ALA A 47 -17.83 -29.84 -9.85
C ALA A 47 -16.62 -28.89 -9.67
N SER A 48 -15.58 -29.06 -10.46
CA SER A 48 -14.42 -28.19 -10.45
C SER A 48 -14.74 -26.76 -10.95
N LYS A 49 -15.56 -26.64 -11.98
CA LYS A 49 -16.04 -25.34 -12.47
C LYS A 49 -16.88 -24.61 -11.42
N ASP A 50 -17.78 -25.33 -10.75
CA ASP A 50 -18.61 -24.74 -9.69
C ASP A 50 -17.76 -24.28 -8.49
N GLN A 51 -16.76 -25.07 -8.12
CA GLN A 51 -15.78 -24.65 -7.10
C GLN A 51 -15.00 -23.42 -7.53
N TYR A 52 -14.56 -23.37 -8.78
CA TYR A 52 -13.83 -22.21 -9.31
C TYR A 52 -14.70 -20.95 -9.31
N VAL A 53 -15.94 -21.03 -9.78
CA VAL A 53 -16.88 -19.90 -9.79
C VAL A 53 -17.14 -19.41 -8.36
N ARG A 54 -17.35 -20.33 -7.42
CA ARG A 54 -17.53 -19.98 -6.00
C ARG A 54 -16.29 -19.28 -5.44
N LEU A 55 -15.10 -19.85 -5.67
CA LEU A 55 -13.84 -19.27 -5.21
C LEU A 55 -13.60 -17.89 -5.81
N MET A 56 -13.93 -17.71 -7.09
CA MET A 56 -13.81 -16.41 -7.76
C MET A 56 -14.76 -15.36 -7.13
N ALA A 57 -16.00 -15.75 -6.83
CA ALA A 57 -16.95 -14.86 -6.14
C ALA A 57 -16.48 -14.51 -4.72
N GLU A 58 -15.95 -15.48 -3.97
CA GLU A 58 -15.35 -15.23 -2.65
C GLU A 58 -14.15 -14.30 -2.73
N PHE A 59 -13.28 -14.51 -3.73
CA PHE A 59 -12.12 -13.64 -3.95
C PHE A 59 -12.53 -12.20 -4.30
N GLU A 60 -13.53 -12.02 -5.16
CA GLU A 60 -14.04 -10.68 -5.46
C GLU A 60 -14.67 -10.00 -4.23
N ASN A 61 -15.43 -10.73 -3.43
CA ASN A 61 -15.98 -10.22 -2.18
C ASN A 61 -14.88 -9.87 -1.18
N PHE A 62 -13.87 -10.72 -1.04
CA PHE A 62 -12.69 -10.44 -0.22
C PHE A 62 -11.99 -9.17 -0.69
N ARG A 63 -11.73 -9.03 -2.00
CA ARG A 63 -11.08 -7.85 -2.57
C ARG A 63 -11.86 -6.56 -2.31
N LYS A 64 -13.18 -6.59 -2.50
CA LYS A 64 -14.07 -5.45 -2.21
C LYS A 64 -14.05 -5.08 -0.73
N ARG A 65 -14.16 -6.09 0.14
CA ARG A 65 -14.11 -5.88 1.59
C ARG A 65 -12.77 -5.30 2.03
N THR A 66 -11.66 -5.88 1.59
CA THR A 66 -10.31 -5.39 1.95
C THR A 66 -10.06 -3.98 1.44
N ALA A 67 -10.55 -3.63 0.24
CA ALA A 67 -10.46 -2.28 -0.28
C ALA A 67 -11.24 -1.29 0.60
N LYS A 68 -12.44 -1.65 1.05
CA LYS A 68 -13.26 -0.83 1.96
C LYS A 68 -12.59 -0.67 3.33
N GLU A 69 -12.14 -1.77 3.94
CA GLU A 69 -11.42 -1.76 5.21
C GLU A 69 -10.17 -0.89 5.15
N ARG A 70 -9.41 -1.00 4.04
CA ARG A 70 -8.24 -0.16 3.82
C ARG A 70 -8.59 1.34 3.74
N LEU A 71 -9.66 1.68 3.05
CA LEU A 71 -10.14 3.06 2.98
C LEU A 71 -10.56 3.59 4.36
N GLU A 72 -11.28 2.80 5.13
CA GLU A 72 -11.69 3.13 6.51
C GLU A 72 -10.46 3.31 7.42
N LEU A 73 -9.47 2.43 7.30
CA LEU A 73 -8.20 2.55 8.03
C LEU A 73 -7.47 3.85 7.68
N PHE A 74 -7.42 4.25 6.40
CA PHE A 74 -6.84 5.52 6.00
C PHE A 74 -7.58 6.72 6.58
N GLN A 75 -8.90 6.68 6.63
CA GLN A 75 -9.71 7.77 7.19
C GLN A 75 -9.55 7.88 8.71
N THR A 76 -9.31 6.77 9.39
CA THR A 76 -9.23 6.71 10.85
C THR A 76 -7.80 6.67 11.40
N ALA A 77 -6.78 6.43 10.54
CA ALA A 77 -5.38 6.27 10.97
C ALA A 77 -4.82 7.48 11.74
N GLY A 78 -5.31 8.69 11.43
CA GLY A 78 -4.92 9.92 12.13
C GLY A 78 -5.68 10.19 13.43
N LYS A 79 -6.78 9.47 13.69
CA LYS A 79 -7.69 9.79 14.81
C LYS A 79 -6.98 9.80 16.16
N ASP A 80 -6.21 8.76 16.45
CA ASP A 80 -5.53 8.61 17.74
C ASP A 80 -4.41 9.64 17.92
N ILE A 81 -3.78 10.09 16.84
CA ILE A 81 -2.78 11.14 16.85
C ILE A 81 -3.47 12.48 17.12
N ILE A 82 -4.53 12.78 16.38
CA ILE A 82 -5.30 14.02 16.56
C ILE A 82 -5.86 14.09 17.98
N GLN A 83 -6.45 13.01 18.48
CA GLN A 83 -7.00 12.98 19.83
C GLN A 83 -5.95 13.26 20.90
N SER A 84 -4.74 12.69 20.77
CA SER A 84 -3.66 12.98 21.72
C SER A 84 -3.11 14.42 21.62
N LEU A 85 -3.21 15.04 20.44
CA LEU A 85 -2.84 16.45 20.26
C LEU A 85 -3.91 17.41 20.82
N LEU A 86 -5.20 17.02 20.80
CA LEU A 86 -6.26 17.84 21.39
C LEU A 86 -6.04 18.09 22.90
N GLU A 87 -5.52 17.09 23.62
CA GLU A 87 -5.14 17.28 25.03
C GLU A 87 -4.07 18.36 25.22
N VAL A 88 -3.11 18.46 24.27
CA VAL A 88 -2.10 19.52 24.29
C VAL A 88 -2.72 20.87 23.94
N VAL A 89 -3.67 20.90 23.01
CA VAL A 89 -4.40 22.12 22.65
C VAL A 89 -5.19 22.65 23.85
N ASP A 90 -5.83 21.77 24.64
CA ASP A 90 -6.54 22.16 25.85
C ASP A 90 -5.58 22.79 26.90
N ASP A 91 -4.38 22.23 27.04
CA ASP A 91 -3.35 22.80 27.90
C ASP A 91 -2.84 24.15 27.37
N MET A 92 -2.74 24.34 26.06
CA MET A 92 -2.40 25.62 25.42
C MET A 92 -3.46 26.69 25.75
N HIS A 93 -4.74 26.35 25.57
CA HIS A 93 -5.84 27.26 25.92
C HIS A 93 -5.83 27.66 27.41
N ARG A 94 -5.53 26.69 28.29
CA ARG A 94 -5.39 26.96 29.70
C ARG A 94 -4.22 27.92 30.01
N ALA A 95 -3.08 27.68 29.32
CA ALA A 95 -1.92 28.58 29.45
C ALA A 95 -2.23 29.96 28.91
N GLU A 96 -2.94 30.10 27.80
CA GLU A 96 -3.36 31.39 27.23
C GLU A 96 -4.21 32.20 28.21
N GLN A 97 -5.21 31.58 28.83
CA GLN A 97 -6.02 32.22 29.86
C GLN A 97 -5.20 32.71 31.07
N GLN A 98 -4.18 31.93 31.46
CA GLN A 98 -3.27 32.31 32.52
C GLN A 98 -2.35 33.49 32.14
N ILE A 99 -1.95 33.59 30.85
CA ILE A 99 -1.16 34.70 30.32
C ILE A 99 -1.88 36.03 30.53
N GLU A 100 -3.19 36.07 30.20
CA GLU A 100 -4.01 37.28 30.35
C GLU A 100 -4.16 37.74 31.83
N ALA A 101 -4.10 36.79 32.77
CA ALA A 101 -4.29 37.05 34.21
C ALA A 101 -2.97 37.17 34.99
N ALA A 102 -1.81 36.85 34.36
CA ALA A 102 -0.56 36.69 35.09
C ALA A 102 0.13 38.04 35.37
N ALA A 103 0.46 38.26 36.66
CA ALA A 103 1.35 39.33 37.09
C ALA A 103 2.83 38.89 37.14
N ASP A 104 3.11 37.55 37.10
CA ASP A 104 4.44 36.97 37.21
C ASP A 104 4.90 36.33 35.91
N VAL A 105 5.92 36.93 35.31
CA VAL A 105 6.54 36.46 34.06
C VAL A 105 7.27 35.13 34.26
N GLN A 106 7.78 34.83 35.47
CA GLN A 106 8.50 33.60 35.72
C GLN A 106 7.56 32.39 35.74
N ALA A 107 6.45 32.49 36.46
CA ALA A 107 5.40 31.47 36.49
C ALA A 107 4.86 31.18 35.07
N LEU A 108 4.72 32.25 34.25
CA LEU A 108 4.31 32.11 32.86
C LEU A 108 5.28 31.33 32.01
N LYS A 109 6.59 31.61 32.11
CA LYS A 109 7.64 30.85 31.38
C LYS A 109 7.61 29.39 31.75
N GLU A 110 7.44 29.05 33.02
CA GLU A 110 7.37 27.68 33.50
C GLU A 110 6.12 26.96 32.95
N GLY A 111 4.96 27.61 32.95
CA GLY A 111 3.72 27.08 32.39
C GLY A 111 3.83 26.77 30.90
N VAL A 112 4.38 27.71 30.12
CA VAL A 112 4.60 27.52 28.68
C VAL A 112 5.62 26.41 28.43
N ALA A 113 6.70 26.33 29.21
CA ALA A 113 7.69 25.27 29.08
C ALA A 113 7.09 23.87 29.34
N LEU A 114 6.15 23.75 30.27
CA LEU A 114 5.42 22.49 30.51
C LEU A 114 4.57 22.08 29.32
N VAL A 115 3.86 23.02 28.68
CA VAL A 115 3.06 22.72 27.47
C VAL A 115 3.95 22.23 26.31
N PHE A 116 5.09 22.90 26.08
CA PHE A 116 6.06 22.43 25.05
C PHE A 116 6.64 21.07 25.38
N SER A 117 6.96 20.81 26.64
CA SER A 117 7.46 19.50 27.09
C SER A 117 6.41 18.41 26.85
N LYS A 118 5.14 18.68 27.18
CA LYS A 118 4.03 17.74 26.94
C LYS A 118 3.83 17.47 25.45
N LEU A 119 3.86 18.51 24.60
CA LEU A 119 3.78 18.33 23.15
C LEU A 119 4.90 17.42 22.63
N LYS A 120 6.14 17.70 23.04
CA LYS A 120 7.31 16.90 22.65
C LYS A 120 7.17 15.44 23.11
N SER A 121 6.76 15.22 24.34
CA SER A 121 6.51 13.88 24.88
C SER A 121 5.40 13.15 24.15
N THR A 122 4.28 13.82 23.86
CA THR A 122 3.16 13.24 23.09
C THR A 122 3.61 12.79 21.71
N LEU A 123 4.39 13.61 21.00
CA LEU A 123 4.95 13.24 19.69
C LEU A 123 5.93 12.07 19.81
N GLN A 124 6.79 12.04 20.83
CA GLN A 124 7.70 10.93 21.08
C GLN A 124 6.96 9.62 21.34
N HIS A 125 5.88 9.63 22.12
CA HIS A 125 5.03 8.45 22.34
C HIS A 125 4.37 7.94 21.05
N LYS A 126 4.15 8.81 20.07
CA LYS A 126 3.66 8.44 18.73
C LYS A 126 4.78 8.03 17.76
N GLY A 127 6.01 7.87 18.27
CA GLY A 127 7.16 7.40 17.48
C GLY A 127 7.89 8.51 16.73
N VAL A 128 7.56 9.78 16.95
CA VAL A 128 8.26 10.92 16.33
C VAL A 128 9.54 11.20 17.10
N LYS A 129 10.68 11.22 16.40
CA LYS A 129 12.00 11.57 16.95
C LYS A 129 12.59 12.73 16.18
N GLU A 130 13.15 13.68 16.91
CA GLU A 130 13.88 14.80 16.33
C GLU A 130 15.23 14.32 15.81
N MET A 131 15.63 14.83 14.63
CA MET A 131 16.93 14.55 14.04
C MET A 131 17.99 15.49 14.64
N GLU A 132 19.06 14.91 15.13
CA GLU A 132 20.27 15.68 15.54
C GLU A 132 21.10 15.95 14.28
N ALA A 133 20.97 17.16 13.72
CA ALA A 133 21.69 17.54 12.50
C ALA A 133 22.87 18.49 12.76
N LYS A 134 22.79 19.33 13.80
CA LYS A 134 23.82 20.36 14.08
C LYS A 134 25.17 19.75 14.42
N GLY A 135 26.20 20.14 13.72
CA GLY A 135 27.57 19.63 13.89
C GLY A 135 27.84 18.30 13.18
N MET A 136 26.82 17.66 12.62
CA MET A 136 26.97 16.42 11.85
C MET A 136 27.42 16.71 10.42
N GLU A 137 27.99 15.70 9.76
CA GLU A 137 28.29 15.80 8.33
C GLU A 137 27.01 16.00 7.50
N PHE A 138 27.11 16.85 6.48
CA PHE A 138 25.99 17.04 5.58
C PHE A 138 25.70 15.75 4.81
N ASN A 139 24.46 15.29 4.90
CA ASN A 139 23.98 14.12 4.16
C ASN A 139 22.74 14.51 3.35
N PRO A 140 22.80 14.44 2.00
CA PRO A 140 21.66 14.79 1.13
C PRO A 140 20.40 13.94 1.35
N ASP A 141 20.55 12.71 1.88
CA ASP A 141 19.43 11.82 2.15
C ASP A 141 18.65 12.19 3.42
N LEU A 142 19.21 13.07 4.26
CA LEU A 142 18.64 13.47 5.55
C LEU A 142 18.46 14.98 5.66
N HIS A 143 19.29 15.76 4.96
CA HIS A 143 19.39 17.20 5.10
C HIS A 143 19.11 17.90 3.76
N GLU A 144 18.44 19.02 3.84
CA GLU A 144 18.24 19.95 2.74
C GLU A 144 19.10 21.20 3.00
N ALA A 145 20.17 21.40 2.22
CA ALA A 145 21.01 22.58 2.35
C ALA A 145 20.31 23.80 1.75
N ILE A 146 19.94 24.76 2.57
CA ILE A 146 19.29 26.00 2.14
C ILE A 146 20.34 27.04 1.72
N THR A 147 21.46 27.09 2.45
CA THR A 147 22.55 28.02 2.15
C THR A 147 23.91 27.48 2.63
N GLU A 148 24.96 27.93 2.01
CA GLU A 148 26.34 27.67 2.40
C GLU A 148 26.92 28.97 2.97
N ILE A 149 27.65 28.87 4.08
CA ILE A 149 28.39 29.99 4.67
C ILE A 149 29.85 29.61 4.86
N PRO A 150 30.78 30.55 4.89
CA PRO A 150 32.16 30.27 5.31
C PRO A 150 32.16 29.60 6.67
N ALA A 151 32.81 28.45 6.80
CA ALA A 151 32.84 27.70 8.05
C ALA A 151 33.44 28.56 9.17
N PRO A 152 32.76 28.73 10.32
CA PRO A 152 33.30 29.47 11.45
C PRO A 152 34.60 28.88 12.01
N THR A 153 34.74 27.57 11.86
CA THR A 153 35.93 26.79 12.24
C THR A 153 36.25 25.76 11.17
N GLU A 154 37.49 25.36 11.01
CA GLU A 154 37.92 24.30 10.06
C GLU A 154 37.15 22.98 10.31
N GLU A 155 36.79 22.68 11.55
CA GLU A 155 36.06 21.49 11.95
C GLU A 155 34.61 21.42 11.43
N LEU A 156 34.04 22.57 11.09
CA LEU A 156 32.67 22.71 10.59
C LEU A 156 32.62 22.74 9.05
N LYS A 157 33.74 22.60 8.39
CA LYS A 157 33.80 22.53 6.92
C LYS A 157 33.13 21.23 6.43
N GLY A 158 32.18 21.35 5.52
CA GLY A 158 31.34 20.22 5.05
C GLY A 158 30.29 19.72 6.04
N LYS A 159 30.17 20.40 7.19
CA LYS A 159 29.20 20.02 8.25
C LYS A 159 28.06 21.02 8.34
N VAL A 160 27.01 20.60 9.02
CA VAL A 160 25.85 21.42 9.37
C VAL A 160 26.28 22.44 10.45
N VAL A 161 26.33 23.70 10.10
CA VAL A 161 26.66 24.79 11.02
C VAL A 161 25.45 25.15 11.86
N ASP A 162 24.28 25.26 11.22
CA ASP A 162 23.03 25.58 11.93
C ASP A 162 21.83 24.91 11.29
N VAL A 163 20.73 24.80 12.03
CA VAL A 163 19.48 24.13 11.65
C VAL A 163 18.38 25.17 11.63
N LEU A 164 17.87 25.51 10.45
CA LEU A 164 16.76 26.43 10.26
C LEU A 164 15.42 25.79 10.57
N GLU A 165 15.21 24.55 10.05
CA GLU A 165 14.04 23.73 10.36
C GLU A 165 14.50 22.34 10.77
N ARG A 166 13.99 21.85 11.88
CA ARG A 166 14.38 20.54 12.42
C ARG A 166 13.83 19.41 11.56
N GLY A 167 14.64 18.40 11.31
CA GLY A 167 14.23 17.14 10.69
C GLY A 167 13.57 16.21 11.70
N TYR A 168 12.71 15.32 11.22
CA TYR A 168 12.02 14.35 12.06
C TYR A 168 11.94 12.97 11.41
N TYR A 169 12.04 11.95 12.23
CA TYR A 169 11.71 10.57 11.92
C TYR A 169 10.40 10.17 12.58
N MET A 170 9.71 9.21 11.98
CA MET A 170 8.58 8.51 12.60
C MET A 170 8.77 7.02 12.41
N ASN A 171 8.88 6.26 13.51
CA ASN A 171 9.17 4.83 13.47
C ASN A 171 10.35 4.49 12.54
N ASP A 172 11.46 5.23 12.69
CA ASP A 172 12.70 5.14 11.92
C ASP A 172 12.60 5.48 10.41
N LYS A 173 11.44 5.96 9.97
CA LYS A 173 11.26 6.51 8.62
C LYS A 173 11.38 8.02 8.66
N LEU A 174 12.15 8.60 7.72
CA LEU A 174 12.23 10.04 7.55
C LEU A 174 10.87 10.58 7.11
N ILE A 175 10.31 11.54 7.88
CA ILE A 175 9.06 12.23 7.55
C ILE A 175 9.28 13.70 7.17
N ARG A 176 10.44 14.27 7.56
CA ARG A 176 10.81 15.64 7.23
C ARG A 176 12.34 15.78 7.24
N PHE A 177 12.89 16.29 6.17
CA PHE A 177 14.31 16.67 6.09
C PHE A 177 14.63 17.82 7.05
N ALA A 178 15.82 17.82 7.60
CA ALA A 178 16.31 19.00 8.30
C ALA A 178 16.77 20.05 7.30
N LYS A 179 16.25 21.29 7.37
CA LYS A 179 16.77 22.39 6.57
C LYS A 179 17.93 23.03 7.31
N VAL A 180 19.09 23.00 6.65
CA VAL A 180 20.36 23.28 7.31
C VAL A 180 21.17 24.33 6.55
N VAL A 181 22.08 24.95 7.30
CA VAL A 181 23.15 25.78 6.79
C VAL A 181 24.45 24.97 6.85
N VAL A 182 25.18 24.88 5.74
CA VAL A 182 26.39 24.08 5.62
C VAL A 182 27.63 24.98 5.62
N GLY A 183 28.71 24.56 6.28
CA GLY A 183 30.00 25.24 6.28
C GLY A 183 30.82 24.91 5.02
N LYS A 184 31.30 25.93 4.33
CA LYS A 184 32.12 25.79 3.14
C LYS A 184 33.58 26.03 3.46
#